data_f295608240f2a5a808032276f79bccf0
#
_entry.id   f295608240f2a5a808032276f79bccf0
#
_cell.length_a   1.000
_cell.length_b   1.000
_cell.length_c   1.000
_cell.angle_alpha   90.00
_cell.angle_beta   90.00
_cell.angle_gamma   90.00
#
_symmetry.space_group_name_H-M   'P 1'
#
loop_
_entity.id
_entity.type
_entity.pdbx_description
1 polymer ?
#
loop_
_entity_poly.entity_id
_entity_poly.type
_entity_poly.pdbx_seq_one_letter_code
_entity_poly.pdbx_strand_id
1 'polypeptide(L)' 'MAVSYKKLWKLLIDKDMKKKDLCVKAGISSASVTKMGKGGHVTTEVLVKICTALECTMDDIVDIIL' A
#
# COMPACT_ATOMS: atom_id res chain seq x y z
N MET A 1 -10.06 12.18 11.38
CA MET A 1 -10.05 11.38 10.13
C MET A 1 -8.64 10.96 9.81
N ALA A 2 -8.45 9.72 9.47
CA ALA A 2 -7.13 9.17 9.17
C ALA A 2 -7.23 8.07 8.12
N VAL A 3 -6.08 7.73 7.55
CA VAL A 3 -5.96 6.64 6.60
C VAL A 3 -5.21 5.50 7.28
N SER A 4 -5.65 4.28 7.07
CA SER A 4 -4.96 3.09 7.55
C SER A 4 -4.63 2.17 6.39
N TYR A 5 -3.41 1.65 6.38
CA TYR A 5 -2.94 0.69 5.37
C TYR A 5 -2.71 -0.70 5.98
N LYS A 6 -3.31 -0.98 7.12
CA LYS A 6 -3.17 -2.28 7.77
C LYS A 6 -3.57 -3.43 6.89
N LYS A 7 -4.61 -3.24 6.07
CA LYS A 7 -5.05 -4.26 5.11
C LYS A 7 -3.95 -4.57 4.10
N LEU A 8 -3.25 -3.53 3.64
CA LEU A 8 -2.14 -3.72 2.71
C LEU A 8 -1.02 -4.55 3.34
N TRP A 9 -0.66 -4.23 4.58
CA TRP A 9 0.40 -4.97 5.27
C TRP A 9 0.02 -6.43 5.48
N LYS A 10 -1.23 -6.70 5.82
CA LYS A 10 -1.74 -8.08 5.93
C LYS A 10 -1.70 -8.80 4.59
N LEU A 11 -2.09 -8.11 3.52
CA LEU A 11 -2.07 -8.69 2.18
C LEU A 11 -0.65 -9.05 1.76
N LEU A 12 0.33 -8.21 2.08
CA LEU A 12 1.74 -8.52 1.81
C LEU A 12 2.20 -9.77 2.57
N ILE A 13 1.80 -9.88 3.84
CA ILE A 13 2.12 -11.07 4.64
C ILE A 13 1.52 -12.32 4.01
N ASP A 14 0.26 -12.25 3.58
CA ASP A 14 -0.43 -13.36 2.94
C ASP A 14 0.24 -13.77 1.63
N LYS A 15 0.84 -12.81 0.93
CA LYS A 15 1.55 -13.06 -0.33
C LYS A 15 3.03 -13.35 -0.12
N ASP A 16 3.47 -13.41 1.14
CA ASP A 16 4.87 -13.66 1.48
C ASP A 16 5.81 -12.62 0.88
N MET A 17 5.37 -11.35 0.87
CA MET A 17 6.10 -10.22 0.32
C MET A 17 6.53 -9.26 1.40
N LYS A 18 7.70 -8.65 1.20
CA LYS A 18 8.19 -7.56 2.06
C LYS A 18 7.84 -6.23 1.41
N LYS A 19 7.91 -5.15 2.21
CA LYS A 19 7.68 -3.79 1.68
C LYS A 19 8.63 -3.47 0.53
N LYS A 20 9.87 -3.94 0.59
CA LYS A 20 10.86 -3.76 -0.47
C LYS A 20 10.40 -4.43 -1.76
N ASP A 21 9.83 -5.62 -1.66
CA ASP A 21 9.32 -6.36 -2.81
C ASP A 21 8.16 -5.61 -3.45
N LEU A 22 7.32 -4.98 -2.63
CA LEU A 22 6.21 -4.16 -3.12
C LEU A 22 6.73 -2.98 -3.94
N CYS A 23 7.77 -2.30 -3.45
CA CYS A 23 8.37 -1.17 -4.18
C CYS A 23 8.81 -1.58 -5.58
N VAL A 24 9.49 -2.70 -5.68
CA VAL A 24 9.99 -3.22 -6.96
C VAL A 24 8.83 -3.62 -7.87
N LYS A 25 7.89 -4.38 -7.34
CA LYS A 25 6.77 -4.92 -8.14
C LYS A 25 5.83 -3.82 -8.62
N ALA A 26 5.52 -2.85 -7.76
CA ALA A 26 4.61 -1.76 -8.09
C ALA A 26 5.29 -0.60 -8.80
N GLY A 27 6.61 -0.55 -8.79
CA GLY A 27 7.36 0.55 -9.39
C GLY A 27 7.19 1.86 -8.63
N ILE A 28 7.12 1.79 -7.31
CA ILE A 28 6.99 2.97 -6.43
C ILE A 28 8.25 3.15 -5.59
N SER A 29 8.45 4.37 -5.09
CA SER A 29 9.62 4.68 -4.29
C SER A 29 9.50 4.13 -2.87
N SER A 30 10.63 3.85 -2.24
CA SER A 30 10.66 3.45 -0.85
C SER A 30 10.13 4.56 0.07
N ALA A 31 10.29 5.82 -0.34
CA ALA A 31 9.76 6.96 0.40
C ALA A 31 8.24 6.90 0.50
N SER A 32 7.56 6.50 -0.57
CA SER A 32 6.10 6.33 -0.57
C SER A 32 5.67 5.27 0.44
N VAL A 33 6.34 4.13 0.44
CA VAL A 33 6.02 3.03 1.36
C VAL A 33 6.30 3.45 2.81
N THR A 34 7.40 4.16 3.06
CA THR A 34 7.73 4.68 4.38
C THR A 34 6.64 5.64 4.87
N LYS A 35 6.19 6.52 3.99
CA LYS A 35 5.12 7.47 4.31
C LYS A 35 3.83 6.75 4.66
N MET A 36 3.48 5.71 3.91
CA MET A 36 2.31 4.88 4.18
C MET A 36 2.44 4.19 5.54
N GLY A 37 3.62 3.71 5.88
CA GLY A 37 3.90 3.08 7.17
C GLY A 37 3.68 4.01 8.35
N LYS A 38 3.78 5.32 8.12
CA LYS A 38 3.52 6.34 9.14
C LYS A 38 2.08 6.86 9.12
N GLY A 39 1.21 6.27 8.30
CA GLY A 39 -0.16 6.73 8.15
C GLY A 39 -0.30 7.99 7.32
N GLY A 40 0.72 8.34 6.54
CA GLY A 40 0.70 9.51 5.69
C GLY A 40 -0.12 9.30 4.41
N HIS A 41 -0.45 10.39 3.76
CA HIS A 41 -1.19 10.34 2.50
C HIS A 41 -0.25 10.21 1.32
N VAL A 42 -0.61 9.34 0.39
CA VAL A 42 0.11 9.18 -0.87
C VAL A 42 -0.85 9.49 -2.02
N THR A 43 -0.29 9.67 -3.21
CA THR A 43 -1.12 9.99 -4.38
C THR A 43 -1.95 8.78 -4.81
N THR A 44 -3.06 9.06 -5.47
CA THR A 44 -3.90 8.01 -6.07
C THR A 44 -3.10 7.18 -7.05
N GLU A 45 -2.15 7.81 -7.77
CA GLU A 45 -1.27 7.11 -8.70
C GLU A 45 -0.49 5.98 -8.02
N VAL A 46 0.06 6.25 -6.84
CA VAL A 46 0.77 5.23 -6.04
C VAL A 46 -0.18 4.08 -5.69
N LEU A 47 -1.39 4.41 -5.26
CA LEU A 47 -2.38 3.41 -4.89
C LEU A 47 -2.79 2.55 -6.08
N VAL A 48 -2.97 3.16 -7.25
CA VAL A 48 -3.29 2.43 -8.48
C VAL A 48 -2.17 1.46 -8.85
N LYS A 49 -0.92 1.90 -8.74
CA LYS A 49 0.23 1.04 -9.02
C LYS A 49 0.28 -0.16 -8.08
N ILE A 50 0.00 0.05 -6.80
CA ILE A 50 -0.05 -1.04 -5.82
C ILE A 50 -1.18 -2.02 -6.15
N CYS A 51 -2.37 -1.50 -6.41
CA CYS A 51 -3.52 -2.34 -6.76
C CYS A 51 -3.27 -3.16 -8.02
N THR A 52 -2.66 -2.55 -9.02
CA THR A 52 -2.32 -3.24 -10.26
C THR A 52 -1.31 -4.35 -10.01
N ALA A 53 -0.27 -4.07 -9.21
CA ALA A 53 0.77 -5.03 -8.90
C ALA A 53 0.26 -6.23 -8.10
N LEU A 54 -0.67 -5.99 -7.18
CA LEU A 54 -1.22 -7.01 -6.30
C LEU A 54 -2.54 -7.59 -6.81
N GLU A 55 -3.03 -7.11 -7.95
CA GLU A 55 -4.29 -7.54 -8.55
C GLU A 55 -5.46 -7.44 -7.56
N CYS A 56 -5.59 -6.27 -6.94
CA CYS A 56 -6.62 -6.00 -5.94
C CYS A 56 -7.24 -4.62 -6.13
N THR A 57 -8.23 -4.29 -5.31
CA THR A 57 -8.89 -3.00 -5.34
C THR A 57 -8.43 -2.12 -4.18
N MET A 58 -8.83 -0.85 -4.17
CA MET A 58 -8.50 0.06 -3.09
C MET A 58 -9.08 -0.40 -1.74
N ASP A 59 -10.25 -1.00 -1.76
CA ASP A 59 -10.88 -1.55 -0.56
C ASP A 59 -10.02 -2.61 0.12
N ASP A 60 -9.19 -3.29 -0.66
CA ASP A 60 -8.34 -4.36 -0.15
C ASP A 60 -7.10 -3.82 0.58
N ILE A 61 -6.76 -2.55 0.38
CA ILE A 61 -5.51 -1.99 0.91
C ILE A 61 -5.68 -0.76 1.78
N VAL A 62 -6.81 -0.07 1.69
CA VAL A 62 -7.02 1.22 2.38
C VAL A 62 -8.28 1.20 3.23
N ASP A 63 -8.17 1.74 4.44
CA ASP A 63 -9.31 2.02 5.32
C ASP A 63 -9.32 3.51 5.64
N ILE A 64 -10.51 4.07 5.73
CA ILE A 64 -10.72 5.43 6.20
C ILE A 64 -11.21 5.35 7.65
N ILE A 65 -10.47 5.97 8.55
CA ILE A 65 -10.82 6.00 9.97
C ILE A 65 -11.45 7.36 10.27
N LEU A 66 -12.71 7.34 10.60
CA LEU A 66 -13.48 8.56 10.91
C LEU A 66 -13.35 8.98 12.36
#